data_63bed5515e9ce6a8f368e1c109ca500e
#
_entry.id   63bed5515e9ce6a8f368e1c109ca500e
#
_cell.length_a   1.000
_cell.length_b   1.000
_cell.length_c   1.000
_cell.angle_alpha   90.00
_cell.angle_beta   90.00
_cell.angle_gamma   90.00
#
_symmetry.space_group_name_H-M   'P 1'
#
loop_
_entity.id
_entity.type
_entity.pdbx_description
1 polymer ?
#
loop_
_entity_poly.entity_id
_entity_poly.type
_entity_poly.pdbx_seq_one_letter_code
_entity_poly.pdbx_strand_id
1 'polypeptide(L)'
;MKQDIFWCKKCLAASTRPRVTFDASGLCNACVWSEEKGKIDWKKREDELKKLLDKFRSNNKDFDVVVPVSGGKDGSYIAYNLKHKYGMNPLCVTVNPHLPSEVGTLNLKNFCQSGYDLVSIDPNYNLLRDLNKYGFFKMGMGYWGWLLGIFTIPPIIADRFNIPLVFYAEDGEVEYVGRKESTDTFLFDADYIKKIYFEDVYETILNESNFKKYNLDF
;
A
#
# COMPACT_ATOMS: atom_id res chain seq x y z
N MET A 1 14.35 12.59 30.69
CA MET A 1 15.75 12.24 30.34
C MET A 1 15.91 12.58 28.86
N LYS A 2 16.90 13.39 28.46
CA LYS A 2 17.23 13.59 27.03
C LYS A 2 17.78 12.25 26.51
N GLN A 3 17.08 11.63 25.60
CA GLN A 3 17.64 10.50 24.87
C GLN A 3 18.77 11.01 23.99
N ASP A 4 19.97 10.43 24.12
CA ASP A 4 21.07 10.75 23.21
C ASP A 4 20.68 10.34 21.80
N ILE A 5 20.69 11.29 20.89
CA ILE A 5 20.39 11.07 19.48
C ILE A 5 21.66 10.52 18.83
N PHE A 6 21.55 9.37 18.18
CA PHE A 6 22.63 8.79 17.39
C PHE A 6 22.13 8.40 15.98
N TRP A 7 23.04 8.10 15.09
CA TRP A 7 22.81 7.92 13.67
C TRP A 7 23.32 6.59 13.18
N CYS A 8 22.63 6.03 12.19
CA CYS A 8 23.12 4.85 11.51
C CYS A 8 24.48 5.12 10.87
N LYS A 9 25.45 4.24 11.12
CA LYS A 9 26.81 4.37 10.58
C LYS A 9 26.89 4.27 9.05
N LYS A 10 25.86 3.73 8.39
CA LYS A 10 25.83 3.52 6.94
C LYS A 10 24.95 4.53 6.19
N CYS A 11 23.69 4.74 6.61
CA CYS A 11 22.72 5.58 5.90
C CYS A 11 22.32 6.86 6.63
N LEU A 12 22.87 7.12 7.83
CA LEU A 12 22.61 8.30 8.65
C LEU A 12 21.14 8.41 9.14
N ALA A 13 20.35 7.33 9.15
CA ALA A 13 19.03 7.33 9.78
C ALA A 13 19.15 7.66 11.26
N ALA A 14 18.32 8.61 11.74
CA ALA A 14 18.36 9.05 13.14
C ALA A 14 17.63 8.06 14.06
N SER A 15 18.13 7.89 15.29
CA SER A 15 17.51 7.06 16.33
C SER A 15 16.13 7.56 16.78
N THR A 16 15.80 8.81 16.46
CA THR A 16 14.50 9.42 16.76
C THR A 16 13.41 9.06 15.74
N ARG A 17 13.78 8.43 14.60
CA ARG A 17 12.80 8.03 13.60
C ARG A 17 11.93 6.89 14.17
N PRO A 18 10.61 6.95 14.01
CA PRO A 18 9.73 5.86 14.47
C PRO A 18 10.14 4.50 13.90
N ARG A 19 10.05 3.46 14.73
CA ARG A 19 10.31 2.06 14.35
C ARG A 19 11.76 1.74 13.93
N VAL A 20 12.68 2.71 13.97
CA VAL A 20 14.08 2.41 13.71
C VAL A 20 14.69 1.63 14.87
N THR A 21 15.37 0.55 14.55
CA THR A 21 16.19 -0.23 15.50
C THR A 21 17.61 -0.33 14.97
N PHE A 22 18.57 -0.56 15.88
CA PHE A 22 19.98 -0.66 15.52
C PHE A 22 20.56 -1.97 16.06
N ASP A 23 21.42 -2.59 15.27
CA ASP A 23 22.19 -3.73 15.70
C ASP A 23 23.42 -3.32 16.54
N ALA A 24 24.15 -4.31 17.04
CA ALA A 24 25.35 -4.08 17.84
C ALA A 24 26.47 -3.35 17.07
N SER A 25 26.47 -3.39 15.75
CA SER A 25 27.44 -2.69 14.89
C SER A 25 27.07 -1.21 14.66
N GLY A 26 25.86 -0.80 15.02
CA GLY A 26 25.31 0.54 14.80
C GLY A 26 24.69 0.72 13.43
N LEU A 27 24.28 -0.35 12.75
CA LEU A 27 23.49 -0.30 11.52
C LEU A 27 22.00 -0.31 11.86
N CYS A 28 21.22 0.52 11.16
CA CYS A 28 19.76 0.49 11.29
C CYS A 28 19.15 -0.72 10.58
N ASN A 29 17.95 -1.13 11.00
CA ASN A 29 17.24 -2.28 10.44
C ASN A 29 17.05 -2.20 8.92
N ALA A 30 16.89 -1.01 8.30
CA ALA A 30 16.85 -0.87 6.85
C ALA A 30 18.20 -1.24 6.17
N CYS A 31 19.31 -0.87 6.77
CA CYS A 31 20.64 -1.24 6.26
C CYS A 31 20.92 -2.74 6.43
N VAL A 32 20.51 -3.32 7.55
CA VAL A 32 20.56 -4.77 7.77
C VAL A 32 19.72 -5.50 6.73
N TRP A 33 18.48 -5.06 6.52
CA TRP A 33 17.61 -5.62 5.48
C TRP A 33 18.22 -5.54 4.08
N SER A 34 18.83 -4.40 3.73
CA SER A 34 19.50 -4.24 2.43
C SER A 34 20.61 -5.27 2.19
N GLU A 35 21.28 -5.71 3.25
CA GLU A 35 22.31 -6.78 3.18
C GLU A 35 21.67 -8.18 3.12
N GLU A 36 20.62 -8.42 3.90
CA GLU A 36 19.88 -9.68 3.90
C GLU A 36 19.19 -9.92 2.55
N LYS A 37 18.65 -8.87 1.94
CA LYS A 37 18.00 -8.92 0.62
C LYS A 37 18.93 -9.47 -0.48
N GLY A 38 20.23 -9.23 -0.37
CA GLY A 38 21.26 -9.78 -1.27
C GLY A 38 21.47 -11.29 -1.14
N LYS A 39 21.01 -11.92 -0.06
CA LYS A 39 21.15 -13.37 0.22
C LYS A 39 19.90 -14.17 -0.19
N ILE A 40 18.83 -13.50 -0.58
CA ILE A 40 17.56 -14.14 -0.98
C ILE A 40 17.74 -14.86 -2.31
N ASP A 41 17.28 -16.10 -2.39
CA ASP A 41 17.12 -16.82 -3.66
C ASP A 41 15.91 -16.29 -4.43
N TRP A 42 16.15 -15.25 -5.21
CA TRP A 42 15.12 -14.58 -6.01
C TRP A 42 14.48 -15.48 -7.06
N LYS A 43 15.19 -16.48 -7.56
CA LYS A 43 14.64 -17.46 -8.50
C LYS A 43 13.58 -18.34 -7.82
N LYS A 44 13.90 -18.82 -6.62
CA LYS A 44 12.94 -19.58 -5.81
C LYS A 44 11.71 -18.73 -5.47
N ARG A 45 11.91 -17.45 -5.09
CA ARG A 45 10.81 -16.52 -4.80
C ARG A 45 9.94 -16.25 -6.03
N GLU A 46 10.53 -16.14 -7.21
CA GLU A 46 9.76 -16.00 -8.45
C GLU A 46 8.95 -17.25 -8.77
N ASP A 47 9.50 -18.44 -8.53
CA ASP A 47 8.77 -19.70 -8.74
C ASP A 47 7.60 -19.88 -7.75
N GLU A 48 7.77 -19.42 -6.51
CA GLU A 48 6.69 -19.35 -5.52
C GLU A 48 5.59 -18.38 -5.96
N LEU A 49 5.97 -17.21 -6.48
CA LEU A 49 5.02 -16.22 -7.04
C LEU A 49 4.24 -16.81 -8.21
N LYS A 50 4.89 -17.48 -9.18
CA LYS A 50 4.20 -18.11 -10.29
C LYS A 50 3.15 -19.12 -9.83
N LYS A 51 3.53 -19.99 -8.88
CA LYS A 51 2.60 -20.97 -8.29
C LYS A 51 1.41 -20.30 -7.60
N LEU A 52 1.63 -19.16 -6.95
CA LEU A 52 0.56 -18.39 -6.34
C LEU A 52 -0.38 -17.83 -7.42
N LEU A 53 0.15 -17.16 -8.43
CA LEU A 53 -0.62 -16.55 -9.52
C LEU A 53 -1.44 -17.59 -10.30
N ASP A 54 -0.87 -18.77 -10.53
CA ASP A 54 -1.57 -19.85 -11.25
C ASP A 54 -2.81 -20.37 -10.52
N LYS A 55 -2.89 -20.23 -9.18
CA LYS A 55 -4.09 -20.56 -8.40
C LYS A 55 -5.27 -19.62 -8.66
N PHE A 56 -4.97 -18.39 -9.06
CA PHE A 56 -5.97 -17.34 -9.25
C PHE A 56 -6.21 -16.99 -10.71
N ARG A 57 -5.54 -17.66 -11.63
CA ARG A 57 -5.71 -17.46 -13.07
C ARG A 57 -7.11 -17.89 -13.51
N SER A 58 -7.87 -16.98 -14.10
CA SER A 58 -9.16 -17.28 -14.70
C SER A 58 -9.00 -18.06 -16.02
N ASN A 59 -9.85 -19.05 -16.22
CA ASN A 59 -9.92 -19.78 -17.51
C ASN A 59 -10.84 -19.10 -18.54
N ASN A 60 -11.59 -18.06 -18.14
CA ASN A 60 -12.70 -17.48 -18.89
C ASN A 60 -12.42 -16.11 -19.52
N LYS A 61 -11.19 -15.65 -19.60
CA LYS A 61 -10.81 -14.28 -20.00
C LYS A 61 -11.34 -13.15 -19.09
N ASP A 62 -11.85 -13.49 -17.92
CA ASP A 62 -12.21 -12.52 -16.90
C ASP A 62 -10.95 -11.95 -16.22
N PHE A 63 -11.12 -10.92 -15.42
CA PHE A 63 -10.01 -10.38 -14.64
C PHE A 63 -9.54 -11.38 -13.58
N ASP A 64 -8.23 -11.56 -13.48
CA ASP A 64 -7.60 -12.51 -12.54
C ASP A 64 -7.21 -11.83 -11.21
N VAL A 65 -6.93 -10.55 -11.28
CA VAL A 65 -6.31 -9.80 -10.19
C VAL A 65 -6.71 -8.32 -10.22
N VAL A 66 -6.98 -7.75 -9.06
CA VAL A 66 -7.08 -6.30 -8.89
C VAL A 66 -5.70 -5.75 -8.53
N VAL A 67 -5.29 -4.68 -9.21
CA VAL A 67 -4.04 -3.97 -8.94
C VAL A 67 -4.33 -2.51 -8.61
N PRO A 68 -4.12 -2.06 -7.36
CA PRO A 68 -4.18 -0.64 -7.03
C PRO A 68 -3.09 0.14 -7.76
N VAL A 69 -3.48 1.23 -8.43
CA VAL A 69 -2.58 2.09 -9.19
C VAL A 69 -2.87 3.56 -8.91
N SER A 70 -1.83 4.39 -8.91
CA SER A 70 -1.96 5.84 -8.74
C SER A 70 -1.37 6.65 -9.90
N GLY A 71 -0.94 5.97 -10.96
CA GLY A 71 -0.09 6.57 -12.01
C GLY A 71 1.39 6.70 -11.59
N GLY A 72 1.74 6.23 -10.41
CA GLY A 72 3.11 6.12 -9.92
C GLY A 72 3.84 4.90 -10.51
N LYS A 73 5.16 4.82 -10.27
CA LYS A 73 6.03 3.77 -10.83
C LYS A 73 5.70 2.36 -10.32
N ASP A 74 5.37 2.23 -9.03
CA ASP A 74 5.29 0.91 -8.39
C ASP A 74 4.04 0.13 -8.84
N GLY A 75 2.84 0.72 -8.74
CA GLY A 75 1.61 0.11 -9.24
C GLY A 75 1.66 -0.16 -10.75
N SER A 76 2.20 0.77 -11.55
CA SER A 76 2.37 0.59 -12.99
C SER A 76 3.33 -0.57 -13.32
N TYR A 77 4.43 -0.68 -12.58
CA TYR A 77 5.40 -1.77 -12.74
C TYR A 77 4.80 -3.14 -12.41
N ILE A 78 4.05 -3.23 -11.31
CA ILE A 78 3.36 -4.47 -10.92
C ILE A 78 2.31 -4.84 -11.96
N ALA A 79 1.44 -3.92 -12.38
CA ALA A 79 0.44 -4.18 -13.42
C ALA A 79 1.08 -4.65 -14.72
N TYR A 80 2.18 -4.02 -15.13
CA TYR A 80 2.94 -4.41 -16.33
C TYR A 80 3.47 -5.84 -16.23
N ASN A 81 4.15 -6.18 -15.12
CA ASN A 81 4.70 -7.53 -14.96
C ASN A 81 3.61 -8.59 -14.87
N LEU A 82 2.54 -8.34 -14.11
CA LEU A 82 1.41 -9.27 -14.04
C LEU A 82 0.84 -9.57 -15.42
N LYS A 83 0.64 -8.54 -16.25
CA LYS A 83 0.10 -8.68 -17.59
C LYS A 83 1.09 -9.34 -18.56
N HIS A 84 2.28 -8.76 -18.71
CA HIS A 84 3.19 -9.11 -19.80
C HIS A 84 4.19 -10.23 -19.45
N LYS A 85 4.62 -10.31 -18.20
CA LYS A 85 5.56 -11.35 -17.76
C LYS A 85 4.86 -12.60 -17.25
N TYR A 86 3.76 -12.41 -16.50
CA TYR A 86 3.07 -13.52 -15.86
C TYR A 86 1.75 -13.89 -16.54
N GLY A 87 1.32 -13.16 -17.56
CA GLY A 87 0.13 -13.49 -18.37
C GLY A 87 -1.18 -13.43 -17.57
N MET A 88 -1.25 -12.60 -16.55
CA MET A 88 -2.48 -12.31 -15.80
C MET A 88 -3.31 -11.25 -16.54
N ASN A 89 -4.61 -11.18 -16.25
CA ASN A 89 -5.50 -10.14 -16.73
C ASN A 89 -5.87 -9.18 -15.59
N PRO A 90 -5.12 -8.08 -15.37
CA PRO A 90 -5.35 -7.18 -14.25
C PRO A 90 -6.49 -6.19 -14.51
N LEU A 91 -7.40 -6.03 -13.55
CA LEU A 91 -8.27 -4.86 -13.40
C LEU A 91 -7.54 -3.86 -12.49
N CYS A 92 -7.19 -2.71 -13.02
CA CYS A 92 -6.55 -1.67 -12.24
C CYS A 92 -7.60 -0.83 -11.49
N VAL A 93 -7.28 -0.41 -10.26
CA VAL A 93 -8.17 0.41 -9.44
C VAL A 93 -7.40 1.62 -8.91
N THR A 94 -7.96 2.80 -9.07
CA THR A 94 -7.43 4.04 -8.47
C THR A 94 -8.42 4.70 -7.56
N VAL A 95 -7.94 5.22 -6.45
CA VAL A 95 -8.68 6.10 -5.55
C VAL A 95 -8.11 7.49 -5.71
N ASN A 96 -8.92 8.41 -6.24
CA ASN A 96 -8.44 9.75 -6.53
C ASN A 96 -8.14 10.53 -5.25
N PRO A 97 -6.97 11.17 -5.13
CA PRO A 97 -6.64 12.01 -3.99
C PRO A 97 -7.46 13.30 -4.01
N HIS A 98 -7.60 13.93 -2.85
CA HIS A 98 -8.31 15.20 -2.71
C HIS A 98 -7.70 16.35 -3.56
N LEU A 99 -6.37 16.34 -3.70
CA LEU A 99 -5.61 17.32 -4.47
C LEU A 99 -4.72 16.57 -5.48
N PRO A 100 -5.25 16.18 -6.66
CA PRO A 100 -4.45 15.50 -7.67
C PRO A 100 -3.42 16.47 -8.28
N SER A 101 -2.22 15.98 -8.55
CA SER A 101 -1.23 16.73 -9.31
C SER A 101 -1.48 16.56 -10.82
N GLU A 102 -1.14 17.57 -11.61
CA GLU A 102 -1.25 17.51 -13.09
C GLU A 102 -0.44 16.34 -13.65
N VAL A 103 0.79 16.14 -13.15
CA VAL A 103 1.68 15.05 -13.57
C VAL A 103 1.07 13.69 -13.21
N GLY A 104 0.50 13.53 -12.00
CA GLY A 104 -0.16 12.30 -11.58
C GLY A 104 -1.36 11.97 -12.47
N THR A 105 -2.18 12.96 -12.78
CA THR A 105 -3.33 12.83 -13.69
C THR A 105 -2.89 12.43 -15.10
N LEU A 106 -1.85 13.06 -15.63
CA LEU A 106 -1.30 12.73 -16.93
C LEU A 106 -0.72 11.31 -16.96
N ASN A 107 0.01 10.93 -15.93
CA ASN A 107 0.58 9.57 -15.82
C ASN A 107 -0.52 8.50 -15.81
N LEU A 108 -1.58 8.72 -15.04
CA LEU A 108 -2.70 7.78 -14.98
C LEU A 108 -3.42 7.68 -16.34
N LYS A 109 -3.60 8.80 -17.04
CA LYS A 109 -4.14 8.81 -18.41
C LYS A 109 -3.25 8.01 -19.38
N ASN A 110 -1.94 8.24 -19.36
CA ASN A 110 -0.98 7.51 -20.19
C ASN A 110 -0.98 6.01 -19.86
N PHE A 111 -1.09 5.66 -18.58
CA PHE A 111 -1.22 4.27 -18.13
C PHE A 111 -2.46 3.60 -18.74
N CYS A 112 -3.63 4.24 -18.70
CA CYS A 112 -4.84 3.71 -19.34
C CYS A 112 -4.66 3.56 -20.87
N GLN A 113 -4.06 4.56 -21.52
CA GLN A 113 -3.79 4.52 -22.97
C GLN A 113 -2.82 3.42 -23.38
N SER A 114 -2.02 2.90 -22.45
CA SER A 114 -1.15 1.75 -22.70
C SER A 114 -1.86 0.39 -22.62
N GLY A 115 -3.19 0.40 -22.49
CA GLY A 115 -4.03 -0.80 -22.66
C GLY A 115 -4.40 -1.50 -21.36
N TYR A 116 -4.62 -0.74 -20.27
CA TYR A 116 -5.14 -1.25 -19.00
C TYR A 116 -6.57 -0.78 -18.76
N ASP A 117 -7.40 -1.70 -18.28
CA ASP A 117 -8.73 -1.36 -17.76
C ASP A 117 -8.59 -0.75 -16.37
N LEU A 118 -9.31 0.36 -16.13
CA LEU A 118 -9.22 1.12 -14.89
C LEU A 118 -10.61 1.42 -14.33
N VAL A 119 -10.81 1.06 -13.07
CA VAL A 119 -11.89 1.60 -12.23
C VAL A 119 -11.33 2.78 -11.44
N SER A 120 -11.87 3.96 -11.66
CA SER A 120 -11.50 5.20 -10.96
C SER A 120 -12.58 5.61 -9.98
N ILE A 121 -12.23 5.77 -8.73
CA ILE A 121 -13.16 6.13 -7.65
C ILE A 121 -12.81 7.51 -7.12
N ASP A 122 -13.79 8.39 -7.12
CA ASP A 122 -13.76 9.67 -6.43
C ASP A 122 -14.50 9.50 -5.09
N PRO A 123 -13.80 9.44 -3.94
CA PRO A 123 -14.47 9.40 -2.65
C PRO A 123 -15.30 10.66 -2.40
N ASN A 124 -16.30 10.57 -1.50
CA ASN A 124 -17.03 11.73 -1.09
C ASN A 124 -16.07 12.85 -0.65
N TYR A 125 -16.10 13.97 -1.39
CA TYR A 125 -15.17 15.09 -1.22
C TYR A 125 -15.11 15.61 0.21
N ASN A 126 -16.27 15.81 0.86
CA ASN A 126 -16.33 16.33 2.21
C ASN A 126 -15.82 15.34 3.24
N LEU A 127 -16.14 14.05 3.09
CA LEU A 127 -15.62 12.99 3.95
C LEU A 127 -14.09 12.90 3.84
N LEU A 128 -13.56 12.84 2.62
CA LEU A 128 -12.13 12.75 2.38
C LEU A 128 -11.38 13.96 2.97
N ARG A 129 -11.91 15.16 2.77
CA ARG A 129 -11.37 16.39 3.37
C ARG A 129 -11.36 16.33 4.89
N ASP A 130 -12.47 15.93 5.51
CA ASP A 130 -12.59 15.91 6.96
C ASP A 130 -11.69 14.83 7.58
N LEU A 131 -11.55 13.66 6.95
CA LEU A 131 -10.61 12.62 7.34
C LEU A 131 -9.15 13.07 7.20
N ASN A 132 -8.79 13.70 6.09
CA ASN A 132 -7.45 14.24 5.89
C ASN A 132 -7.11 15.34 6.91
N LYS A 133 -8.08 16.21 7.22
CA LYS A 133 -7.93 17.24 8.27
C LYS A 133 -7.73 16.61 9.64
N TYR A 134 -8.51 15.58 9.95
CA TYR A 134 -8.35 14.85 11.22
C TYR A 134 -6.95 14.20 11.30
N GLY A 135 -6.55 13.48 10.27
CA GLY A 135 -5.22 12.84 10.19
C GLY A 135 -4.10 13.87 10.35
N PHE A 136 -4.23 15.04 9.72
CA PHE A 136 -3.23 16.10 9.88
C PHE A 136 -3.09 16.57 11.34
N PHE A 137 -4.19 16.90 12.01
CA PHE A 137 -4.15 17.46 13.37
C PHE A 137 -3.87 16.41 14.46
N LYS A 138 -4.32 15.17 14.27
CA LYS A 138 -4.22 14.14 15.32
C LYS A 138 -3.03 13.21 15.15
N MET A 139 -2.61 12.99 13.90
CA MET A 139 -1.60 11.97 13.55
C MET A 139 -0.40 12.57 12.80
N GLY A 140 -0.45 13.86 12.44
CA GLY A 140 0.58 14.46 11.57
C GLY A 140 0.54 13.98 10.12
N MET A 141 -0.58 13.36 9.67
CA MET A 141 -0.73 12.72 8.37
C MET A 141 -1.87 13.35 7.57
N GLY A 142 -1.58 14.31 6.70
CA GLY A 142 -2.58 15.07 5.94
C GLY A 142 -3.25 14.31 4.79
N TYR A 143 -2.90 13.07 4.53
CA TYR A 143 -3.47 12.19 3.50
C TYR A 143 -4.14 10.94 4.08
N TRP A 144 -4.40 10.92 5.38
CA TRP A 144 -4.90 9.73 6.08
C TRP A 144 -6.23 9.21 5.53
N GLY A 145 -7.16 10.10 5.20
CA GLY A 145 -8.44 9.69 4.58
C GLY A 145 -8.25 9.03 3.21
N TRP A 146 -7.29 9.50 2.42
CA TRP A 146 -6.94 8.85 1.16
C TRP A 146 -6.28 7.49 1.39
N LEU A 147 -5.41 7.37 2.41
CA LEU A 147 -4.80 6.11 2.82
C LEU A 147 -5.86 5.06 3.19
N LEU A 148 -6.90 5.43 3.94
CA LEU A 148 -8.04 4.55 4.20
C LEU A 148 -8.66 4.05 2.89
N GLY A 149 -8.88 4.94 1.93
CA GLY A 149 -9.46 4.61 0.63
C GLY A 149 -8.63 3.60 -0.16
N ILE A 150 -7.31 3.77 -0.23
CA ILE A 150 -6.45 2.88 -1.04
C ILE A 150 -6.33 1.47 -0.47
N PHE A 151 -6.64 1.26 0.81
CA PHE A 151 -6.65 -0.07 1.41
C PHE A 151 -8.05 -0.70 1.53
N THR A 152 -9.12 0.10 1.44
CA THR A 152 -10.49 -0.42 1.56
C THR A 152 -11.18 -0.60 0.20
N ILE A 153 -11.00 0.34 -0.73
CA ILE A 153 -11.72 0.33 -2.02
C ILE A 153 -11.28 -0.81 -2.95
N PRO A 154 -9.97 -1.11 -3.15
CA PRO A 154 -9.59 -2.20 -4.05
C PRO A 154 -10.14 -3.56 -3.66
N PRO A 155 -10.15 -3.99 -2.37
CA PRO A 155 -10.83 -5.22 -1.96
C PRO A 155 -12.34 -5.22 -2.22
N ILE A 156 -13.02 -4.09 -2.01
CA ILE A 156 -14.46 -3.96 -2.30
C ILE A 156 -14.72 -4.13 -3.81
N ILE A 157 -13.89 -3.53 -4.66
CA ILE A 157 -14.00 -3.70 -6.11
C ILE A 157 -13.71 -5.15 -6.51
N ALA A 158 -12.68 -5.77 -5.91
CA ALA A 158 -12.37 -7.18 -6.16
C ALA A 158 -13.56 -8.10 -5.84
N ASP A 159 -14.19 -7.90 -4.68
CA ASP A 159 -15.40 -8.63 -4.27
C ASP A 159 -16.56 -8.41 -5.28
N ARG A 160 -16.84 -7.16 -5.66
CA ARG A 160 -17.93 -6.81 -6.58
C ARG A 160 -17.74 -7.36 -7.99
N PHE A 161 -16.52 -7.53 -8.44
CA PHE A 161 -16.18 -8.12 -9.74
C PHE A 161 -15.88 -9.62 -9.64
N ASN A 162 -16.01 -10.24 -8.45
CA ASN A 162 -15.66 -11.64 -8.20
C ASN A 162 -14.19 -11.97 -8.56
N ILE A 163 -13.29 -11.05 -8.31
CA ILE A 163 -11.85 -11.22 -8.54
C ILE A 163 -11.19 -11.66 -7.23
N PRO A 164 -10.62 -12.87 -7.15
CA PRO A 164 -10.19 -13.46 -5.88
C PRO A 164 -8.85 -12.95 -5.36
N LEU A 165 -8.12 -12.14 -6.13
CA LEU A 165 -6.78 -11.67 -5.77
C LEU A 165 -6.69 -10.15 -5.88
N VAL A 166 -6.19 -9.50 -4.83
CA VAL A 166 -5.72 -8.10 -4.87
C VAL A 166 -4.21 -8.10 -4.70
N PHE A 167 -3.48 -7.50 -5.63
CA PHE A 167 -2.02 -7.47 -5.60
C PHE A 167 -1.53 -6.04 -5.44
N TYR A 168 -1.08 -5.71 -4.24
CA TYR A 168 -0.54 -4.39 -3.89
C TYR A 168 0.92 -4.25 -4.32
N ALA A 169 1.30 -3.03 -4.71
CA ALA A 169 2.68 -2.65 -5.02
C ALA A 169 3.38 -2.06 -3.77
N GLU A 170 3.12 -2.66 -2.60
CA GLU A 170 3.66 -2.22 -1.32
C GLU A 170 4.51 -3.34 -0.71
N ASP A 171 5.59 -2.99 -0.05
CA ASP A 171 6.57 -3.94 0.49
C ASP A 171 6.42 -4.22 2.00
N GLY A 172 5.34 -3.76 2.61
CA GLY A 172 5.13 -3.88 4.04
C GLY A 172 6.09 -3.06 4.90
N GLU A 173 6.66 -1.99 4.36
CA GLU A 173 7.55 -1.04 5.02
C GLU A 173 8.95 -1.58 5.39
N VAL A 174 9.29 -2.82 5.08
CA VAL A 174 10.58 -3.43 5.49
C VAL A 174 11.77 -2.64 4.93
N GLU A 175 11.68 -2.10 3.73
CA GLU A 175 12.72 -1.29 3.10
C GLU A 175 12.93 0.07 3.78
N TYR A 176 11.93 0.56 4.51
CA TYR A 176 11.91 1.91 5.09
C TYR A 176 11.93 1.93 6.62
N VAL A 177 12.58 0.95 7.25
CA VAL A 177 12.63 0.79 8.71
C VAL A 177 11.30 0.31 9.31
N GLY A 178 10.54 -0.49 8.58
CA GLY A 178 9.33 -1.13 9.07
C GLY A 178 9.55 -2.19 10.14
N ARG A 179 8.48 -2.81 10.58
CA ARG A 179 8.53 -3.83 11.62
C ARG A 179 9.21 -5.10 11.10
N LYS A 180 10.04 -5.70 11.92
CA LYS A 180 10.74 -6.95 11.58
C LYS A 180 9.75 -8.10 11.32
N GLU A 181 8.61 -8.10 11.98
CA GLU A 181 7.55 -9.09 11.84
C GLU A 181 6.91 -9.12 10.45
N SER A 182 6.99 -8.00 9.70
CA SER A 182 6.46 -7.92 8.33
C SER A 182 7.40 -8.48 7.25
N THR A 183 8.63 -8.87 7.62
CA THR A 183 9.65 -9.31 6.66
C THR A 183 9.25 -10.55 5.86
N ASP A 184 8.53 -11.48 6.50
CA ASP A 184 8.11 -12.75 5.90
C ASP A 184 6.61 -12.81 5.59
N THR A 185 5.87 -11.69 5.79
CA THR A 185 4.43 -11.62 5.57
C THR A 185 4.15 -11.02 4.19
N PHE A 186 3.56 -11.80 3.31
CA PHE A 186 3.13 -11.37 1.97
C PHE A 186 1.62 -11.16 1.87
N LEU A 187 0.88 -11.39 2.95
CA LEU A 187 -0.57 -11.19 3.03
C LEU A 187 -0.88 -9.92 3.84
N PHE A 188 -1.66 -9.05 3.24
CA PHE A 188 -2.32 -7.94 3.94
C PHE A 188 -3.70 -8.41 4.39
N ASP A 189 -3.82 -8.98 5.57
CA ASP A 189 -5.12 -9.24 6.18
C ASP A 189 -5.70 -7.97 6.82
N ALA A 190 -6.98 -8.01 7.18
CA ALA A 190 -7.67 -6.86 7.74
C ALA A 190 -7.03 -6.36 9.04
N ASP A 191 -6.55 -7.27 9.90
CA ASP A 191 -5.94 -6.90 11.18
C ASP A 191 -4.57 -6.25 10.98
N TYR A 192 -3.79 -6.71 10.00
CA TYR A 192 -2.55 -6.07 9.60
C TYR A 192 -2.79 -4.65 9.09
N ILE A 193 -3.75 -4.46 8.18
CA ILE A 193 -4.10 -3.15 7.62
C ILE A 193 -4.56 -2.19 8.73
N LYS A 194 -5.46 -2.64 9.61
CA LYS A 194 -5.97 -1.85 10.74
C LYS A 194 -4.83 -1.37 11.65
N LYS A 195 -3.94 -2.29 12.02
CA LYS A 195 -2.85 -2.01 12.97
C LYS A 195 -1.74 -1.16 12.37
N ILE A 196 -1.36 -1.41 11.11
CA ILE A 196 -0.17 -0.80 10.50
C ILE A 196 -0.51 0.48 9.76
N TYR A 197 -1.56 0.46 8.95
CA TYR A 197 -1.93 1.60 8.10
C TYR A 197 -2.97 2.51 8.72
N PHE A 198 -3.87 1.97 9.55
CA PHE A 198 -4.92 2.76 10.20
C PHE A 198 -4.59 3.11 11.65
N GLU A 199 -3.47 2.58 12.18
CA GLU A 199 -2.95 2.85 13.54
C GLU A 199 -3.99 2.58 14.66
N ASP A 200 -4.92 1.66 14.46
CA ASP A 200 -6.03 1.30 15.36
C ASP A 200 -6.94 2.47 15.80
N VAL A 201 -6.86 3.64 15.14
CA VAL A 201 -7.64 4.83 15.53
C VAL A 201 -8.93 5.02 14.76
N TYR A 202 -9.18 4.21 13.72
CA TYR A 202 -10.35 4.39 12.85
C TYR A 202 -11.67 4.24 13.62
N GLU A 203 -11.80 3.31 14.57
CA GLU A 203 -13.01 3.13 15.38
C GLU A 203 -13.30 4.36 16.25
N THR A 204 -12.27 4.96 16.83
CA THR A 204 -12.41 6.20 17.60
C THR A 204 -12.96 7.32 16.75
N ILE A 205 -12.51 7.41 15.49
CA ILE A 205 -12.94 8.47 14.55
C ILE A 205 -14.40 8.28 14.15
N LEU A 206 -14.81 7.04 13.88
CA LEU A 206 -16.19 6.74 13.51
C LEU A 206 -17.19 7.13 14.61
N ASN A 207 -16.78 7.02 15.85
CA ASN A 207 -17.58 7.38 17.01
C ASN A 207 -17.58 8.90 17.31
N GLU A 208 -16.67 9.68 16.70
CA GLU A 208 -16.67 11.13 16.87
C GLU A 208 -17.90 11.77 16.20
N SER A 209 -18.52 12.73 16.91
CA SER A 209 -19.74 13.42 16.45
C SER A 209 -19.61 14.06 15.06
N ASN A 210 -18.39 14.48 14.70
CA ASN A 210 -18.09 15.10 13.42
C ASN A 210 -18.23 14.17 12.21
N PHE A 211 -18.14 12.84 12.43
CA PHE A 211 -18.22 11.84 11.36
C PHE A 211 -19.59 11.14 11.30
N LYS A 212 -20.40 11.23 12.35
CA LYS A 212 -21.77 10.66 12.36
C LYS A 212 -22.65 11.14 11.21
N LYS A 213 -22.43 12.37 10.72
CA LYS A 213 -23.16 12.95 9.58
C LYS A 213 -22.96 12.20 8.26
N TYR A 214 -21.94 11.38 8.13
CA TYR A 214 -21.61 10.63 6.91
C TYR A 214 -22.26 9.26 6.86
N ASN A 215 -22.89 8.80 7.96
CA ASN A 215 -23.57 7.51 8.03
C ASN A 215 -22.68 6.36 7.55
N LEU A 216 -21.47 6.31 8.10
CA LEU A 216 -20.47 5.29 7.75
C LEU A 216 -20.86 3.98 8.39
N ASP A 217 -21.35 3.03 7.61
CA ASP A 217 -21.55 1.63 7.98
C ASP A 217 -20.30 0.83 7.59
N PHE A 218 -19.75 0.06 8.53
CA PHE A 218 -18.60 -0.80 8.33
C PHE A 218 -18.91 -2.26 8.56
#